data_7e6361e2bc60082eb74c5bb435622608
#
_entry.id   7e6361e2bc60082eb74c5bb435622608
#
_cell.length_a   1.000
_cell.length_b   1.000
_cell.length_c   1.000
_cell.angle_alpha   90.00
_cell.angle_beta   90.00
_cell.angle_gamma   90.00
#
_symmetry.space_group_name_H-M   'P 1'
#
loop_
_entity.id
_entity.type
_entity.pdbx_description
1 polymer ?
#
loop_
_entity_poly.entity_id
_entity_poly.type
_entity_poly.pdbx_seq_one_letter_code
_entity_poly.pdbx_strand_id
1 'polypeptide(L)'
;MWTRDAELPTVRGGFPELSGVIERRLLVNYRVDPAVIARVLPAPLRPQLVGEWAVAGICLIRLGQLRPRGLPRWVGLRSENAAHRVAVEWDGPGGRGTGVYIPRRDTGSVLNVLVGGRLFPGDHEHARFRVRETADDVQVAFASRDSATKAHVDVRRTTRWPGSELFADLAQASEFFRRGSAGYSATRGGAELAGLELRTDAWQVEAVEVAAVHSTFFDDAEVFPPGSVRLDGALLMRDVPVTWHPLAPLPLAARGRNR
;
A
#
# COMPACT_ATOMS: atom_id res chain seq x y z
N MET A 1 -38.71 -21.09 0.35
CA MET A 1 -39.12 -19.67 0.43
C MET A 1 -37.93 -18.90 0.98
N TRP A 2 -37.01 -18.51 0.10
CA TRP A 2 -35.79 -17.76 0.41
C TRP A 2 -36.01 -16.37 -0.18
N THR A 3 -36.38 -15.42 0.65
CA THR A 3 -36.45 -14.02 0.32
C THR A 3 -35.71 -13.25 1.39
N ARG A 4 -34.58 -12.68 0.97
CA ARG A 4 -34.25 -11.26 1.16
C ARG A 4 -32.82 -11.06 0.67
N ASP A 5 -32.75 -10.34 -0.44
CA ASP A 5 -31.53 -9.69 -0.91
C ASP A 5 -31.04 -8.79 0.23
N ALA A 6 -29.95 -9.20 0.89
CA ALA A 6 -29.23 -8.32 1.79
C ALA A 6 -28.51 -7.31 0.91
N GLU A 7 -29.14 -6.15 0.69
CA GLU A 7 -28.46 -5.00 0.13
C GLU A 7 -27.23 -4.70 0.99
N LEU A 8 -26.05 -4.87 0.40
CA LEU A 8 -24.80 -4.45 1.02
C LEU A 8 -24.87 -2.93 1.21
N PRO A 9 -24.59 -2.39 2.41
CA PRO A 9 -24.64 -0.97 2.67
C PRO A 9 -23.64 -0.25 1.76
N THR A 10 -24.16 0.46 0.77
CA THR A 10 -23.40 1.36 -0.10
C THR A 10 -23.09 2.64 0.67
N VAL A 11 -21.86 2.77 1.11
CA VAL A 11 -21.32 4.01 1.68
C VAL A 11 -20.83 4.91 0.55
N ARG A 12 -20.91 6.23 0.75
CA ARG A 12 -20.41 7.26 -0.18
C ARG A 12 -19.00 6.91 -0.65
N GLY A 13 -18.83 6.61 -1.94
CA GLY A 13 -17.56 6.20 -2.56
C GLY A 13 -17.60 4.87 -3.31
N GLY A 14 -18.71 4.12 -3.28
CA GLY A 14 -18.90 2.90 -4.09
C GLY A 14 -18.16 1.65 -3.61
N PHE A 15 -17.38 1.70 -2.51
CA PHE A 15 -16.69 0.54 -1.94
C PHE A 15 -17.33 0.11 -0.63
N PRO A 16 -17.44 -1.22 -0.37
CA PRO A 16 -17.91 -1.73 0.92
C PRO A 16 -16.86 -1.52 2.00
N GLU A 17 -17.29 -1.40 3.25
CA GLU A 17 -16.39 -1.59 4.39
C GLU A 17 -15.92 -3.04 4.43
N LEU A 18 -14.61 -3.22 4.62
CA LEU A 18 -14.00 -4.54 4.68
C LEU A 18 -13.45 -4.84 6.09
N SER A 19 -13.46 -6.10 6.46
CA SER A 19 -12.79 -6.61 7.66
C SER A 19 -11.83 -7.73 7.28
N GLY A 20 -10.71 -7.83 7.99
CA GLY A 20 -9.73 -8.88 7.76
C GLY A 20 -8.64 -8.90 8.82
N VAL A 21 -7.64 -9.70 8.57
CA VAL A 21 -6.42 -9.77 9.37
C VAL A 21 -5.22 -9.53 8.45
N ILE A 22 -4.34 -8.65 8.83
CA ILE A 22 -3.00 -8.58 8.26
C ILE A 22 -2.19 -9.70 8.91
N GLU A 23 -2.13 -10.87 8.26
CA GLU A 23 -1.35 -12.00 8.77
C GLU A 23 0.15 -11.69 8.72
N ARG A 24 0.59 -10.96 7.70
CA ARG A 24 1.93 -10.42 7.54
C ARG A 24 1.89 -9.18 6.66
N ARG A 25 2.65 -8.15 7.00
CA ARG A 25 2.89 -6.98 6.15
C ARG A 25 4.33 -6.53 6.30
N LEU A 26 5.09 -6.59 5.20
CA LEU A 26 6.37 -5.92 5.09
C LEU A 26 6.17 -4.55 4.46
N LEU A 27 6.68 -3.52 5.14
CA LEU A 27 6.75 -2.16 4.64
C LEU A 27 8.22 -1.89 4.28
N VAL A 28 8.61 -2.15 3.04
CA VAL A 28 9.95 -1.83 2.53
C VAL A 28 9.95 -0.39 2.08
N ASN A 29 10.85 0.42 2.61
CA ASN A 29 10.84 1.86 2.49
C ASN A 29 12.08 2.35 1.76
N TYR A 30 11.88 3.34 0.90
CA TYR A 30 12.89 4.03 0.14
C TYR A 30 12.78 5.52 0.40
N ARG A 31 13.93 6.18 0.49
CA ARG A 31 14.04 7.63 0.35
C ARG A 31 14.23 7.98 -1.11
N VAL A 32 13.48 8.95 -1.58
CA VAL A 32 13.45 9.33 -3.01
C VAL A 32 13.59 10.83 -3.13
N ASP A 33 14.30 11.27 -4.17
CA ASP A 33 14.35 12.69 -4.53
C ASP A 33 12.92 13.23 -4.75
N PRO A 34 12.49 14.26 -4.01
CA PRO A 34 11.14 14.81 -4.12
C PRO A 34 10.78 15.28 -5.53
N ALA A 35 11.73 15.84 -6.28
CA ALA A 35 11.48 16.32 -7.64
C ALA A 35 11.27 15.17 -8.63
N VAL A 36 11.92 14.03 -8.39
CA VAL A 36 11.74 12.82 -9.20
C VAL A 36 10.38 12.20 -8.92
N ILE A 37 10.06 11.95 -7.66
CA ILE A 37 8.81 11.28 -7.32
C ILE A 37 7.57 12.13 -7.60
N ALA A 38 7.69 13.48 -7.54
CA ALA A 38 6.59 14.37 -7.87
C ALA A 38 6.09 14.20 -9.31
N ARG A 39 6.94 13.74 -10.25
CA ARG A 39 6.55 13.49 -11.66
C ARG A 39 5.62 12.28 -11.81
N VAL A 40 5.65 11.35 -10.86
CA VAL A 40 4.80 10.13 -10.85
C VAL A 40 3.47 10.38 -10.17
N LEU A 41 3.33 11.48 -9.45
CA LEU A 41 2.13 11.78 -8.68
C LEU A 41 1.10 12.54 -9.52
N PRO A 42 -0.18 12.14 -9.50
CA PRO A 42 -1.24 12.93 -10.08
C PRO A 42 -1.57 14.13 -9.17
N ALA A 43 -1.77 15.31 -9.77
CA ALA A 43 -2.27 16.46 -9.00
C ALA A 43 -3.70 16.15 -8.47
N PRO A 44 -4.04 16.55 -7.24
CA PRO A 44 -3.35 17.54 -6.39
C PRO A 44 -2.35 16.94 -5.39
N LEU A 45 -1.94 15.69 -5.53
CA LEU A 45 -1.03 15.04 -4.60
C LEU A 45 0.38 15.61 -4.72
N ARG A 46 1.03 15.79 -3.57
CA ARG A 46 2.44 16.18 -3.43
C ARG A 46 3.17 15.14 -2.58
N PRO A 47 4.50 14.94 -2.78
CA PRO A 47 5.27 14.09 -1.90
C PRO A 47 5.20 14.58 -0.44
N GLN A 48 4.92 13.70 0.49
CA GLN A 48 5.11 13.96 1.92
C GLN A 48 6.59 13.78 2.24
N LEU A 49 7.21 14.80 2.84
CA LEU A 49 8.63 14.80 3.12
C LEU A 49 8.94 14.41 4.57
N VAL A 50 10.07 13.74 4.74
CA VAL A 50 10.77 13.54 6.02
C VAL A 50 12.18 14.09 5.83
N GLY A 51 12.48 15.20 6.50
CA GLY A 51 13.68 15.99 6.17
C GLY A 51 13.64 16.49 4.73
N GLU A 52 14.65 16.17 3.95
CA GLU A 52 14.77 16.55 2.54
C GLU A 52 14.26 15.48 1.56
N TRP A 53 13.84 14.31 2.07
CA TRP A 53 13.49 13.15 1.26
C TRP A 53 11.99 12.89 1.22
N ALA A 54 11.51 12.49 0.06
CA ALA A 54 10.21 11.87 -0.07
C ALA A 54 10.28 10.40 0.34
N VAL A 55 9.18 9.88 0.86
CA VAL A 55 9.06 8.49 1.30
C VAL A 55 8.25 7.70 0.29
N ALA A 56 8.85 6.67 -0.29
CA ALA A 56 8.15 5.71 -1.14
C ALA A 56 8.41 4.28 -0.65
N GLY A 57 7.79 3.29 -1.25
CA GLY A 57 8.04 1.92 -0.84
C GLY A 57 7.16 0.89 -1.51
N ILE A 58 7.40 -0.36 -1.13
CA ILE A 58 6.56 -1.49 -1.48
C ILE A 58 5.99 -2.12 -0.22
N CYS A 59 4.69 -2.36 -0.22
CA CYS A 59 3.98 -3.08 0.81
C CYS A 59 3.71 -4.50 0.33
N LEU A 60 4.35 -5.50 0.95
CA LEU A 60 4.12 -6.92 0.69
C LEU A 60 3.24 -7.48 1.80
N ILE A 61 1.98 -7.75 1.49
CA ILE A 61 0.97 -8.03 2.50
C ILE A 61 0.22 -9.35 2.23
N ARG A 62 0.18 -10.22 3.25
CA ARG A 62 -0.74 -11.35 3.30
C ARG A 62 -1.97 -10.93 4.08
N LEU A 63 -3.10 -10.93 3.40
CA LEU A 63 -4.40 -10.71 4.00
C LEU A 63 -5.07 -12.05 4.27
N GLY A 64 -5.61 -12.21 5.47
CA GLY A 64 -6.46 -13.33 5.86
C GLY A 64 -7.86 -12.86 6.21
N GLN A 65 -8.83 -13.76 6.05
CA GLN A 65 -10.23 -13.51 6.42
C GLN A 65 -10.82 -12.21 5.84
N LEU A 66 -10.32 -11.76 4.68
CA LEU A 66 -10.79 -10.55 4.02
C LEU A 66 -12.21 -10.74 3.51
N ARG A 67 -13.13 -9.90 3.97
CA ARG A 67 -14.55 -9.98 3.64
C ARG A 67 -15.25 -8.64 3.84
N PRO A 68 -16.42 -8.42 3.22
CA PRO A 68 -17.32 -7.33 3.59
C PRO A 68 -17.64 -7.39 5.10
N ARG A 69 -17.64 -6.23 5.73
CA ARG A 69 -17.93 -6.13 7.16
C ARG A 69 -19.33 -6.65 7.46
N GLY A 70 -19.47 -7.41 8.55
CA GLY A 70 -20.74 -8.04 8.93
C GLY A 70 -20.90 -9.48 8.44
N LEU A 71 -20.09 -9.93 7.45
CA LEU A 71 -20.12 -11.34 7.05
C LEU A 71 -19.30 -12.22 8.02
N PRO A 72 -19.66 -13.52 8.15
CA PRO A 72 -18.94 -14.46 9.01
C PRO A 72 -17.49 -14.65 8.55
N ARG A 73 -16.60 -14.98 9.50
CA ARG A 73 -15.15 -15.15 9.22
C ARG A 73 -14.84 -16.24 8.21
N TRP A 74 -15.62 -17.29 8.15
CA TRP A 74 -15.40 -18.45 7.28
C TRP A 74 -15.58 -18.15 5.78
N VAL A 75 -16.28 -17.07 5.40
CA VAL A 75 -16.37 -16.63 4.00
C VAL A 75 -15.18 -15.76 3.57
N GLY A 76 -14.29 -15.44 4.52
CA GLY A 76 -13.17 -14.55 4.28
C GLY A 76 -12.09 -15.18 3.39
N LEU A 77 -11.55 -14.38 2.50
CA LEU A 77 -10.51 -14.77 1.55
C LEU A 77 -9.11 -14.55 2.14
N ARG A 78 -8.17 -15.36 1.66
CA ARG A 78 -6.74 -15.19 1.95
C ARG A 78 -5.99 -14.92 0.65
N SER A 79 -5.09 -13.94 0.66
CA SER A 79 -4.30 -13.59 -0.52
C SER A 79 -2.96 -12.96 -0.18
N GLU A 80 -1.95 -13.19 -1.05
CA GLU A 80 -0.71 -12.43 -1.09
C GLU A 80 -0.90 -11.25 -2.02
N ASN A 81 -0.41 -10.09 -1.61
CA ASN A 81 -0.55 -8.86 -2.38
C ASN A 81 0.71 -8.00 -2.26
N ALA A 82 0.96 -7.21 -3.30
CA ALA A 82 1.98 -6.18 -3.31
C ALA A 82 1.37 -4.85 -3.75
N ALA A 83 1.82 -3.75 -3.16
CA ALA A 83 1.40 -2.41 -3.51
C ALA A 83 2.62 -1.48 -3.50
N HIS A 84 2.95 -0.91 -4.65
CA HIS A 84 3.89 0.19 -4.69
C HIS A 84 3.20 1.44 -4.16
N ARG A 85 3.85 2.19 -3.29
CA ARG A 85 3.25 3.32 -2.59
C ARG A 85 4.21 4.50 -2.50
N VAL A 86 3.64 5.69 -2.50
CA VAL A 86 4.34 6.96 -2.25
C VAL A 86 3.58 7.66 -1.12
N ALA A 87 4.28 8.10 -0.08
CA ALA A 87 3.69 8.94 0.95
C ALA A 87 3.38 10.31 0.36
N VAL A 88 2.15 10.75 0.53
CA VAL A 88 1.65 11.99 -0.09
C VAL A 88 0.90 12.85 0.88
N GLU A 89 0.82 14.13 0.54
CA GLU A 89 -0.04 15.12 1.16
C GLU A 89 -0.87 15.86 0.11
N TRP A 90 -1.99 16.41 0.52
CA TRP A 90 -2.85 17.25 -0.31
C TRP A 90 -3.60 18.27 0.54
N ASP A 91 -4.07 19.32 -0.11
CA ASP A 91 -4.95 20.30 0.54
C ASP A 91 -6.42 19.89 0.31
N GLY A 92 -7.17 19.72 1.39
CA GLY A 92 -8.59 19.37 1.38
C GLY A 92 -9.43 20.36 2.14
N PRO A 93 -10.77 20.24 2.07
CA PRO A 93 -11.69 21.13 2.78
C PRO A 93 -11.50 21.16 4.31
N GLY A 94 -10.97 20.06 4.88
CA GLY A 94 -10.66 19.94 6.31
C GLY A 94 -9.23 20.29 6.69
N GLY A 95 -8.44 20.87 5.77
CA GLY A 95 -7.02 21.16 5.96
C GLY A 95 -6.13 20.18 5.20
N ARG A 96 -4.84 20.10 5.62
CA ARG A 96 -3.86 19.22 4.99
C ARG A 96 -4.15 17.76 5.32
N GLY A 97 -4.41 16.96 4.30
CA GLY A 97 -4.51 15.52 4.37
C GLY A 97 -3.16 14.83 4.12
N THR A 98 -2.94 13.67 4.72
CA THR A 98 -1.77 12.81 4.48
C THR A 98 -2.22 11.38 4.23
N GLY A 99 -1.43 10.62 3.46
CA GLY A 99 -1.71 9.23 3.15
C GLY A 99 -0.69 8.64 2.18
N VAL A 100 -1.10 7.64 1.43
CA VAL A 100 -0.28 7.04 0.39
C VAL A 100 -1.01 7.05 -0.96
N TYR A 101 -0.32 7.40 -2.00
CA TYR A 101 -0.73 7.12 -3.37
C TYR A 101 -0.21 5.74 -3.77
N ILE A 102 -1.08 4.94 -4.37
CA ILE A 102 -0.77 3.58 -4.78
C ILE A 102 -0.95 3.48 -6.30
N PRO A 103 0.14 3.68 -7.07
CA PRO A 103 0.10 3.63 -8.53
C PRO A 103 -0.17 2.23 -9.08
N ARG A 104 0.24 1.19 -8.31
CA ARG A 104 0.14 -0.20 -8.78
C ARG A 104 -0.11 -1.16 -7.63
N ARG A 105 -0.99 -2.14 -7.90
CA ARG A 105 -1.27 -3.27 -7.02
C ARG A 105 -1.09 -4.57 -7.79
N ASP A 106 -0.45 -5.55 -7.14
CA ASP A 106 -0.30 -6.91 -7.65
C ASP A 106 -0.90 -7.89 -6.64
N THR A 107 -1.62 -8.90 -7.09
CA THR A 107 -2.30 -9.86 -6.21
C THR A 107 -2.13 -11.30 -6.71
N GLY A 108 -1.93 -12.22 -5.75
CA GLY A 108 -1.93 -13.65 -6.02
C GLY A 108 -3.33 -14.26 -6.19
N SER A 109 -4.39 -13.47 -5.95
CA SER A 109 -5.77 -13.94 -6.04
C SER A 109 -6.40 -13.56 -7.37
N VAL A 110 -6.77 -14.57 -8.16
CA VAL A 110 -7.53 -14.37 -9.40
C VAL A 110 -8.89 -13.72 -9.11
N LEU A 111 -9.51 -14.05 -7.97
CA LEU A 111 -10.77 -13.45 -7.57
C LEU A 111 -10.62 -11.95 -7.30
N ASN A 112 -9.52 -11.53 -6.64
CA ASN A 112 -9.24 -10.11 -6.42
C ASN A 112 -9.05 -9.36 -7.75
N VAL A 113 -8.49 -9.98 -8.77
CA VAL A 113 -8.39 -9.38 -10.12
C VAL A 113 -9.76 -9.25 -10.76
N LEU A 114 -10.58 -10.30 -10.70
CA LEU A 114 -11.93 -10.31 -11.29
C LEU A 114 -12.89 -9.33 -10.60
N VAL A 115 -12.78 -9.21 -9.28
CA VAL A 115 -13.51 -8.23 -8.47
C VAL A 115 -12.80 -6.87 -8.45
N GLY A 116 -11.66 -6.77 -9.13
CA GLY A 116 -10.74 -5.65 -9.12
C GLY A 116 -11.43 -4.30 -9.27
N GLY A 117 -11.07 -3.36 -8.41
CA GLY A 117 -11.70 -2.05 -8.32
C GLY A 117 -13.04 -2.03 -7.57
N ARG A 118 -13.59 -3.17 -7.12
CA ARG A 118 -14.83 -3.22 -6.32
C ARG A 118 -14.58 -3.40 -4.82
N LEU A 119 -13.49 -4.06 -4.44
CA LEU A 119 -13.08 -4.22 -3.03
C LEU A 119 -12.02 -3.23 -2.63
N PHE A 120 -11.03 -3.04 -3.48
CA PHE A 120 -9.96 -2.04 -3.29
C PHE A 120 -9.86 -1.16 -4.53
N PRO A 121 -9.65 0.17 -4.36
CA PRO A 121 -9.48 1.08 -5.50
C PRO A 121 -8.20 0.78 -6.29
N GLY A 122 -8.23 1.15 -7.58
CA GLY A 122 -7.11 1.01 -8.50
C GLY A 122 -7.11 -0.28 -9.31
N ASP A 123 -6.17 -0.37 -10.23
CA ASP A 123 -5.97 -1.54 -11.07
C ASP A 123 -5.19 -2.61 -10.31
N HIS A 124 -5.66 -3.85 -10.43
CA HIS A 124 -5.05 -5.02 -9.81
C HIS A 124 -4.54 -5.95 -10.89
N GLU A 125 -3.23 -6.17 -10.88
CA GLU A 125 -2.59 -7.12 -11.77
C GLU A 125 -2.40 -8.47 -11.05
N HIS A 126 -2.57 -9.55 -11.80
CA HIS A 126 -2.30 -10.87 -11.24
C HIS A 126 -0.80 -11.12 -11.18
N ALA A 127 -0.32 -11.60 -10.03
CA ALA A 127 1.08 -11.94 -9.83
C ALA A 127 1.24 -13.33 -9.19
N ARG A 128 2.39 -13.94 -9.44
CA ARG A 128 2.80 -15.19 -8.77
C ARG A 128 3.71 -14.83 -7.61
N PHE A 129 3.32 -15.27 -6.41
CA PHE A 129 4.07 -15.08 -5.19
C PHE A 129 4.79 -16.38 -4.79
N ARG A 130 6.00 -16.22 -4.26
CA ARG A 130 6.76 -17.25 -3.55
C ARG A 130 7.14 -16.67 -2.20
N VAL A 131 6.71 -17.34 -1.14
CA VAL A 131 6.96 -16.90 0.24
C VAL A 131 7.61 -18.02 1.02
N ARG A 132 8.67 -17.69 1.74
CA ARG A 132 9.27 -18.53 2.79
C ARG A 132 9.28 -17.72 4.07
N GLU A 133 8.78 -18.29 5.13
CA GLU A 133 8.62 -17.60 6.40
C GLU A 133 8.92 -18.54 7.55
N THR A 134 9.77 -18.08 8.45
CA THR A 134 10.06 -18.72 9.74
C THR A 134 9.66 -17.77 10.87
N ALA A 135 10.02 -18.07 12.11
CA ALA A 135 9.81 -17.15 13.23
C ALA A 135 10.59 -15.84 13.03
N ASP A 136 11.80 -15.92 12.47
CA ASP A 136 12.72 -14.78 12.39
C ASP A 136 12.96 -14.26 10.97
N ASP A 137 12.86 -15.12 9.96
CA ASP A 137 13.17 -14.74 8.57
C ASP A 137 11.88 -14.68 7.73
N VAL A 138 11.79 -13.69 6.86
CA VAL A 138 10.72 -13.54 5.89
C VAL A 138 11.30 -13.25 4.52
N GLN A 139 11.05 -14.16 3.58
CA GLN A 139 11.40 -13.99 2.17
C GLN A 139 10.13 -13.92 1.35
N VAL A 140 9.98 -12.85 0.57
CA VAL A 140 8.86 -12.68 -0.36
C VAL A 140 9.40 -12.34 -1.73
N ALA A 141 9.04 -13.13 -2.73
CA ALA A 141 9.27 -12.80 -4.13
C ALA A 141 7.95 -12.83 -4.89
N PHE A 142 7.78 -11.91 -5.83
CA PHE A 142 6.68 -11.98 -6.77
C PHE A 142 7.09 -11.52 -8.17
N ALA A 143 6.32 -11.96 -9.16
CA ALA A 143 6.40 -11.51 -10.54
C ALA A 143 4.99 -11.36 -11.09
N SER A 144 4.68 -10.18 -11.63
CA SER A 144 3.39 -9.90 -12.27
C SER A 144 3.26 -10.63 -13.61
N ARG A 145 2.04 -10.94 -14.02
CA ARG A 145 1.78 -11.66 -15.28
C ARG A 145 2.06 -10.81 -16.52
N ASP A 146 1.87 -9.50 -16.41
CA ASP A 146 2.19 -8.53 -17.47
C ASP A 146 3.71 -8.27 -17.58
N SER A 147 4.52 -8.93 -16.73
CA SER A 147 5.98 -8.79 -16.65
C SER A 147 6.46 -7.38 -16.26
N ALA A 148 5.56 -6.45 -15.94
CA ALA A 148 5.92 -5.07 -15.62
C ALA A 148 6.62 -4.94 -14.27
N THR A 149 6.28 -5.80 -13.29
CA THR A 149 6.89 -5.73 -11.96
C THR A 149 7.37 -7.08 -11.45
N LYS A 150 8.54 -7.05 -10.83
CA LYS A 150 9.11 -8.16 -10.06
C LYS A 150 9.75 -7.57 -8.81
N ALA A 151 9.61 -8.26 -7.68
CA ALA A 151 10.39 -7.92 -6.49
C ALA A 151 10.81 -9.17 -5.75
N HIS A 152 11.91 -9.04 -5.05
CA HIS A 152 12.44 -9.99 -4.08
C HIS A 152 12.86 -9.22 -2.85
N VAL A 153 12.40 -9.67 -1.69
CA VAL A 153 12.72 -9.08 -0.40
C VAL A 153 13.04 -10.19 0.57
N ASP A 154 14.18 -10.06 1.25
CA ASP A 154 14.64 -10.95 2.30
C ASP A 154 14.94 -10.12 3.53
N VAL A 155 14.23 -10.39 4.63
CA VAL A 155 14.41 -9.67 5.90
C VAL A 155 14.50 -10.64 7.06
N ARG A 156 15.25 -10.21 8.10
CA ARG A 156 15.36 -10.88 9.39
C ARG A 156 14.83 -10.00 10.50
N ARG A 157 14.04 -10.55 11.40
CA ARG A 157 13.60 -9.86 12.61
C ARG A 157 14.81 -9.48 13.48
N THR A 158 14.73 -8.31 14.08
CA THR A 158 15.75 -7.83 15.01
C THR A 158 15.09 -7.12 16.19
N THR A 159 15.72 -7.20 17.34
CA THR A 159 15.32 -6.43 18.53
C THR A 159 15.96 -5.04 18.57
N ARG A 160 16.92 -4.78 17.67
CA ARG A 160 17.59 -3.49 17.55
C ARG A 160 17.03 -2.73 16.34
N TRP A 161 16.90 -1.41 16.49
CA TRP A 161 16.66 -0.55 15.34
C TRP A 161 17.90 -0.55 14.42
N PRO A 162 17.79 -1.03 13.18
CA PRO A 162 18.97 -1.13 12.29
C PRO A 162 19.44 0.23 11.75
N GLY A 163 18.71 1.31 12.07
CA GLY A 163 18.95 2.65 11.56
C GLY A 163 18.10 2.97 10.34
N SER A 164 17.95 4.27 10.08
CA SER A 164 17.25 4.84 8.94
C SER A 164 17.75 6.27 8.75
N GLU A 165 17.80 6.74 7.52
CA GLU A 165 18.08 8.14 7.23
C GLU A 165 16.81 8.99 7.28
N LEU A 166 15.63 8.34 7.28
CA LEU A 166 14.33 9.01 7.38
C LEU A 166 13.87 9.14 8.83
N PHE A 167 14.13 8.13 9.68
CA PHE A 167 13.54 8.04 11.00
C PHE A 167 14.60 7.77 12.06
N ALA A 168 14.55 8.53 13.15
CA ALA A 168 15.50 8.37 14.26
C ALA A 168 15.38 7.01 14.98
N ASP A 169 14.15 6.48 15.05
CA ASP A 169 13.84 5.23 15.74
C ASP A 169 12.60 4.54 15.20
N LEU A 170 12.32 3.32 15.70
CA LEU A 170 11.15 2.53 15.33
C LEU A 170 9.83 3.24 15.66
N ALA A 171 9.77 4.00 16.74
CA ALA A 171 8.54 4.67 17.17
C ALA A 171 8.16 5.79 16.20
N GLN A 172 9.14 6.58 15.77
CA GLN A 172 8.94 7.63 14.76
C GLN A 172 8.52 7.03 13.42
N ALA A 173 9.18 5.97 12.95
CA ALA A 173 8.81 5.27 11.74
C ALA A 173 7.40 4.69 11.84
N SER A 174 7.08 4.01 12.95
CA SER A 174 5.76 3.45 13.22
C SER A 174 4.65 4.49 13.16
N GLU A 175 4.84 5.63 13.82
CA GLU A 175 3.86 6.72 13.86
C GLU A 175 3.65 7.35 12.47
N PHE A 176 4.71 7.52 11.70
CA PHE A 176 4.60 8.02 10.32
C PHE A 176 3.69 7.12 9.47
N PHE A 177 3.90 5.81 9.49
CA PHE A 177 3.08 4.87 8.72
C PHE A 177 1.68 4.65 9.29
N ARG A 178 1.50 4.80 10.58
CA ARG A 178 0.18 4.77 11.22
C ARG A 178 -0.69 5.95 10.77
N ARG A 179 -0.12 7.16 10.70
CA ARG A 179 -0.82 8.36 10.19
C ARG A 179 -1.09 8.28 8.68
N GLY A 180 -0.23 7.62 7.93
CA GLY A 180 -0.37 7.39 6.49
C GLY A 180 -1.30 6.23 6.13
N SER A 181 -2.35 5.94 6.91
CA SER A 181 -3.26 4.80 6.72
C SER A 181 -4.28 5.00 5.59
N ALA A 182 -4.48 6.22 5.11
CA ALA A 182 -5.31 6.55 3.95
C ALA A 182 -4.58 6.19 2.65
N GLY A 183 -5.17 5.33 1.82
CA GLY A 183 -4.59 4.91 0.54
C GLY A 183 -5.46 5.30 -0.63
N TYR A 184 -4.92 6.03 -1.59
CA TYR A 184 -5.59 6.47 -2.81
C TYR A 184 -4.99 5.82 -4.06
N SER A 185 -5.83 5.50 -5.02
CA SER A 185 -5.43 5.01 -6.35
C SER A 185 -6.31 5.64 -7.42
N ALA A 186 -5.76 5.78 -8.63
CA ALA A 186 -6.55 6.26 -9.76
C ALA A 186 -7.70 5.29 -10.08
N THR A 187 -8.86 5.83 -10.43
CA THR A 187 -9.98 5.05 -10.96
C THR A 187 -9.79 4.80 -12.45
N ARG A 188 -10.39 3.74 -12.99
CA ARG A 188 -10.36 3.45 -14.46
C ARG A 188 -10.89 4.58 -15.31
N GLY A 189 -11.78 5.41 -14.77
CA GLY A 189 -12.31 6.60 -15.46
C GLY A 189 -11.36 7.79 -15.48
N GLY A 190 -10.27 7.75 -14.69
CA GLY A 190 -9.23 8.78 -14.67
C GLY A 190 -9.66 10.17 -14.18
N ALA A 191 -10.89 10.33 -13.65
CA ALA A 191 -11.41 11.64 -13.23
C ALA A 191 -11.12 11.94 -11.74
N GLU A 192 -10.89 10.90 -10.94
CA GLU A 192 -10.71 11.01 -9.50
C GLU A 192 -9.83 9.90 -8.94
N LEU A 193 -9.36 10.09 -7.72
CA LEU A 193 -8.69 9.08 -6.93
C LEU A 193 -9.69 8.50 -5.93
N ALA A 194 -9.90 7.20 -5.96
CA ALA A 194 -10.69 6.51 -4.95
C ALA A 194 -9.80 6.09 -3.79
N GLY A 195 -10.32 6.19 -2.57
CA GLY A 195 -9.55 5.98 -1.35
C GLY A 195 -10.19 5.00 -0.38
N LEU A 196 -9.34 4.31 0.37
CA LEU A 196 -9.68 3.51 1.55
C LEU A 196 -8.75 3.86 2.70
N GLU A 197 -9.29 3.93 3.90
CA GLU A 197 -8.52 4.08 5.12
C GLU A 197 -8.46 2.76 5.89
N LEU A 198 -7.26 2.32 6.22
CA LEU A 198 -7.02 1.20 7.10
C LEU A 198 -7.14 1.66 8.55
N ARG A 199 -7.96 0.99 9.35
CA ARG A 199 -8.13 1.25 10.79
C ARG A 199 -7.85 0.00 11.59
N THR A 200 -7.16 0.19 12.71
CA THR A 200 -6.88 -0.84 13.71
C THR A 200 -6.56 -0.22 15.06
N ASP A 201 -7.00 -0.87 16.13
CA ASP A 201 -6.62 -0.53 17.50
C ASP A 201 -5.37 -1.31 17.96
N ALA A 202 -4.92 -2.26 17.14
CA ALA A 202 -3.79 -3.14 17.42
C ALA A 202 -2.57 -2.83 16.56
N TRP A 203 -2.32 -1.53 16.25
CA TRP A 203 -1.17 -1.14 15.44
C TRP A 203 0.12 -1.49 16.16
N GLN A 204 0.87 -2.41 15.57
CA GLN A 204 2.18 -2.83 16.07
C GLN A 204 3.10 -3.13 14.90
N VAL A 205 4.33 -2.63 14.96
CA VAL A 205 5.39 -2.93 14.00
C VAL A 205 6.62 -3.44 14.71
N GLU A 206 7.36 -4.29 14.02
CA GLU A 206 8.62 -4.86 14.45
C GLU A 206 9.74 -4.35 13.55
N ALA A 207 10.92 -4.13 14.13
CA ALA A 207 12.11 -3.84 13.36
C ALA A 207 12.59 -5.09 12.61
N VAL A 208 13.04 -4.90 11.39
CA VAL A 208 13.69 -5.95 10.59
C VAL A 208 14.95 -5.40 9.94
N GLU A 209 15.95 -6.24 9.82
CA GLU A 209 17.14 -5.99 9.01
C GLU A 209 16.89 -6.50 7.59
N VAL A 210 17.19 -5.68 6.59
CA VAL A 210 17.04 -6.07 5.18
C VAL A 210 18.31 -6.75 4.71
N ALA A 211 18.25 -8.05 4.46
CA ALA A 211 19.35 -8.84 3.94
C ALA A 211 19.50 -8.68 2.42
N ALA A 212 18.38 -8.62 1.70
CA ALA A 212 18.36 -8.38 0.27
C ALA A 212 17.03 -7.72 -0.17
N VAL A 213 17.12 -6.83 -1.14
CA VAL A 213 15.96 -6.25 -1.81
C VAL A 213 16.27 -5.98 -3.28
N HIS A 214 15.31 -6.31 -4.13
CA HIS A 214 15.29 -5.98 -5.54
C HIS A 214 13.86 -5.64 -5.93
N SER A 215 13.67 -4.57 -6.69
CA SER A 215 12.35 -4.16 -7.19
C SER A 215 12.51 -3.48 -8.53
N THR A 216 12.04 -4.13 -9.60
CA THR A 216 12.10 -3.55 -10.95
C THR A 216 11.39 -2.19 -11.06
N PHE A 217 10.45 -1.89 -10.15
CA PHE A 217 9.79 -0.59 -10.10
C PHE A 217 10.74 0.52 -9.64
N PHE A 218 11.54 0.26 -8.58
CA PHE A 218 12.50 1.25 -8.05
C PHE A 218 13.84 1.21 -8.77
N ASP A 219 14.13 0.15 -9.51
CA ASP A 219 15.36 0.00 -10.30
C ASP A 219 15.21 0.55 -11.74
N ASP A 220 14.01 1.04 -12.09
CA ASP A 220 13.75 1.66 -13.40
C ASP A 220 14.44 3.02 -13.50
N ALA A 221 15.56 3.08 -14.23
CA ALA A 221 16.35 4.27 -14.40
C ALA A 221 15.68 5.38 -15.22
N GLU A 222 14.64 5.06 -16.02
CA GLU A 222 13.85 6.06 -16.74
C GLU A 222 12.95 6.85 -15.79
N VAL A 223 12.43 6.18 -14.76
CA VAL A 223 11.60 6.81 -13.72
C VAL A 223 12.46 7.36 -12.59
N PHE A 224 13.45 6.58 -12.13
CA PHE A 224 14.33 6.90 -11.01
C PHE A 224 15.80 6.96 -11.48
N PRO A 225 16.28 8.11 -11.93
CA PRO A 225 17.68 8.29 -12.32
C PRO A 225 18.66 7.82 -11.22
N PRO A 226 19.87 7.36 -11.57
CA PRO A 226 20.85 6.89 -10.59
C PRO A 226 21.06 7.87 -9.44
N GLY A 227 20.97 7.38 -8.20
CA GLY A 227 21.12 8.18 -6.98
C GLY A 227 19.86 8.86 -6.48
N SER A 228 18.75 8.89 -7.26
CA SER A 228 17.49 9.53 -6.86
C SER A 228 16.64 8.66 -5.94
N VAL A 229 16.89 7.36 -5.83
CA VAL A 229 16.19 6.43 -4.97
C VAL A 229 17.20 5.57 -4.21
N ARG A 230 16.96 5.36 -2.90
CA ARG A 230 17.81 4.53 -2.07
C ARG A 230 16.95 3.79 -1.04
N LEU A 231 17.27 2.52 -0.81
CA LEU A 231 16.68 1.76 0.29
C LEU A 231 16.96 2.48 1.62
N ASP A 232 15.93 2.59 2.45
CA ASP A 232 16.05 3.16 3.80
C ASP A 232 15.91 2.08 4.89
N GLY A 233 15.00 1.13 4.72
CA GLY A 233 14.79 0.05 5.65
C GLY A 233 13.43 -0.62 5.49
N ALA A 234 13.09 -1.49 6.44
CA ALA A 234 11.80 -2.15 6.42
C ALA A 234 11.20 -2.32 7.83
N LEU A 235 9.86 -2.47 7.87
CA LEU A 235 9.09 -2.79 9.07
C LEU A 235 8.23 -4.01 8.81
N LEU A 236 7.98 -4.79 9.85
CA LEU A 236 7.12 -5.97 9.81
C LEU A 236 5.92 -5.79 10.73
N MET A 237 4.73 -6.16 10.25
CA MET A 237 3.53 -6.34 11.06
C MET A 237 3.06 -7.78 10.93
N ARG A 238 2.52 -8.34 12.02
CA ARG A 238 1.95 -9.69 12.07
C ARG A 238 0.64 -9.71 12.85
N ASP A 239 -0.31 -10.50 12.34
CA ASP A 239 -1.56 -10.86 13.02
C ASP A 239 -2.39 -9.67 13.52
N VAL A 240 -2.44 -8.59 12.74
CA VAL A 240 -3.16 -7.37 13.09
C VAL A 240 -4.58 -7.40 12.53
N PRO A 241 -5.63 -7.43 13.37
CA PRO A 241 -7.01 -7.26 12.95
C PRO A 241 -7.23 -5.85 12.40
N VAL A 242 -7.88 -5.74 11.25
CA VAL A 242 -8.05 -4.47 10.55
C VAL A 242 -9.44 -4.34 9.93
N THR A 243 -9.84 -3.09 9.72
CA THR A 243 -10.96 -2.72 8.88
C THR A 243 -10.51 -1.70 7.84
N TRP A 244 -11.15 -1.71 6.67
CA TRP A 244 -10.96 -0.67 5.65
C TRP A 244 -12.27 0.06 5.46
N HIS A 245 -12.18 1.38 5.47
CA HIS A 245 -13.31 2.29 5.35
C HIS A 245 -13.15 3.12 4.07
N PRO A 246 -14.20 3.24 3.25
CA PRO A 246 -14.18 4.13 2.09
C PRO A 246 -13.94 5.58 2.51
N LEU A 247 -13.12 6.26 1.72
CA LEU A 247 -12.86 7.68 1.84
C LEU A 247 -13.58 8.46 0.74
N ALA A 248 -13.84 9.72 0.97
CA ALA A 248 -14.29 10.62 -0.08
C ALA A 248 -13.25 10.62 -1.22
N PRO A 249 -13.67 10.51 -2.49
CA PRO A 249 -12.76 10.58 -3.61
C PRO A 249 -12.08 11.95 -3.69
N LEU A 250 -10.83 11.95 -4.16
CA LEU A 250 -10.09 13.19 -4.44
C LEU A 250 -10.19 13.49 -5.94
N PRO A 251 -10.73 14.65 -6.34
CA PRO A 251 -10.79 15.02 -7.75
C PRO A 251 -9.37 15.23 -8.28
N LEU A 252 -9.09 14.68 -9.46
CA LEU A 252 -7.87 14.99 -10.19
C LEU A 252 -7.99 16.39 -10.80
N ALA A 253 -6.93 17.18 -10.69
CA ALA A 253 -6.87 18.44 -11.42
C ALA A 253 -6.97 18.13 -12.93
N ALA A 254 -7.84 18.84 -13.65
CA ALA A 254 -7.93 18.72 -15.09
C ALA A 254 -6.53 18.92 -15.67
N ARG A 255 -6.00 17.93 -16.43
CA ARG A 255 -4.76 18.14 -17.20
C ARG A 255 -5.01 19.31 -18.10
N GLY A 256 -4.31 20.44 -17.83
CA GLY A 256 -4.36 21.59 -18.73
C GLY A 256 -4.09 21.09 -20.15
N ARG A 257 -5.05 21.30 -21.05
CA ARG A 257 -4.81 21.12 -22.49
C ARG A 257 -3.75 22.17 -22.84
N ASN A 258 -2.51 21.75 -22.92
CA ASN A 258 -1.51 22.58 -23.62
C ASN A 258 -2.01 22.76 -25.05
N ARG A 259 -2.45 23.97 -25.35
CA ARG A 259 -2.70 24.43 -26.70
C ARG A 259 -1.37 24.68 -27.41
#